data_29465274bb0675083e9c72029e6edecc
#
_entry.id   29465274bb0675083e9c72029e6edecc
#
_cell.length_a   1.000
_cell.length_b   1.000
_cell.length_c   1.000
_cell.angle_alpha   90.00
_cell.angle_beta   90.00
_cell.angle_gamma   90.00
#
_symmetry.space_group_name_H-M   'P 1'
#
loop_
_entity.id
_entity.type
_entity.pdbx_description
1 polymer ?
#
loop_
_entity_poly.entity_id
_entity_poly.type
_entity_poly.pdbx_seq_one_letter_code
_entity_poly.pdbx_strand_id
1 'polypeptide(L)'
;MTMQTTSIPQAVVSELQRQFNQELAAAHAYQALSLWCAVQNLRGFAEFFGKQAGEEREHAEKITDHLLDRGVPPVLTELPKPRQDFAKLSEVAAQAFAMEQANTKGIHAVYEAALAAKDYPAQVLMHWFINEQVEEEAWCAELIDRVATASCPGGLSDLDRHIVKLLTE
;
A
#
# COMPACT_ATOMS: atom_id res chain seq x y z
N MET A 1 -32.26 -5.95 22.76
CA MET A 1 -31.71 -4.59 22.93
C MET A 1 -30.41 -4.55 22.13
N THR A 2 -30.45 -4.05 20.90
CA THR A 2 -29.24 -3.89 20.07
C THR A 2 -28.47 -2.71 20.64
N MET A 3 -27.28 -3.00 21.19
CA MET A 3 -26.36 -1.93 21.60
C MET A 3 -25.89 -1.23 20.30
N GLN A 4 -26.34 0.00 20.09
CA GLN A 4 -25.86 0.82 18.99
C GLN A 4 -24.43 1.28 19.32
N THR A 5 -23.47 0.83 18.51
CA THR A 5 -22.13 1.42 18.48
C THR A 5 -22.24 2.88 18.02
N THR A 6 -21.31 3.74 18.43
CA THR A 6 -21.27 5.13 17.96
C THR A 6 -21.12 5.11 16.42
N SER A 7 -22.10 5.67 15.71
CA SER A 7 -22.10 5.70 14.24
C SER A 7 -20.92 6.51 13.69
N ILE A 8 -20.33 6.04 12.61
CA ILE A 8 -19.29 6.79 11.90
C ILE A 8 -19.95 7.95 11.13
N PRO A 9 -19.45 9.19 11.23
CA PRO A 9 -19.92 10.28 10.40
C PRO A 9 -19.76 9.97 8.91
N GLN A 10 -20.74 10.34 8.09
CA GLN A 10 -20.81 9.96 6.67
C GLN A 10 -19.55 10.39 5.88
N ALA A 11 -18.98 11.56 6.17
CA ALA A 11 -17.76 12.01 5.51
C ALA A 11 -16.57 11.08 5.80
N VAL A 12 -16.47 10.56 7.04
CA VAL A 12 -15.43 9.59 7.43
C VAL A 12 -15.69 8.24 6.77
N VAL A 13 -16.95 7.77 6.73
CA VAL A 13 -17.32 6.54 6.02
C VAL A 13 -16.89 6.62 4.55
N SER A 14 -17.18 7.72 3.87
CA SER A 14 -16.84 7.89 2.46
C SER A 14 -15.33 7.78 2.22
N GLU A 15 -14.52 8.43 3.05
CA GLU A 15 -13.06 8.38 2.94
C GLU A 15 -12.48 7.01 3.33
N LEU A 16 -13.00 6.35 4.36
CA LEU A 16 -12.59 4.99 4.72
C LEU A 16 -12.92 3.99 3.61
N GLN A 17 -14.11 4.06 3.01
CA GLN A 17 -14.49 3.21 1.88
C GLN A 17 -13.59 3.44 0.66
N ARG A 18 -13.26 4.69 0.36
CA ARG A 18 -12.34 5.04 -0.72
C ARG A 18 -10.95 4.46 -0.44
N GLN A 19 -10.41 4.66 0.77
CA GLN A 19 -9.07 4.15 1.14
C GLN A 19 -9.04 2.62 1.14
N PHE A 20 -10.04 1.95 1.69
CA PHE A 20 -10.18 0.50 1.63
C PHE A 20 -10.02 -0.04 0.20
N ASN A 21 -10.71 0.54 -0.77
CA ASN A 21 -10.59 0.14 -2.17
C ASN A 21 -9.24 0.55 -2.79
N GLN A 22 -8.62 1.61 -2.31
CA GLN A 22 -7.29 2.03 -2.75
C GLN A 22 -6.21 1.03 -2.28
N GLU A 23 -6.28 0.52 -1.04
CA GLU A 23 -5.37 -0.54 -0.56
C GLU A 23 -5.51 -1.82 -1.40
N LEU A 24 -6.75 -2.22 -1.73
CA LEU A 24 -6.97 -3.35 -2.63
C LEU A 24 -6.42 -3.11 -4.04
N ALA A 25 -6.53 -1.89 -4.55
CA ALA A 25 -5.94 -1.52 -5.84
C ALA A 25 -4.41 -1.53 -5.78
N ALA A 26 -3.81 -1.07 -4.69
CA ALA A 26 -2.37 -1.14 -4.44
C ALA A 26 -1.89 -2.60 -4.37
N ALA A 27 -2.59 -3.47 -3.64
CA ALA A 27 -2.30 -4.90 -3.61
C ALA A 27 -2.30 -5.53 -5.02
N HIS A 28 -3.29 -5.17 -5.85
CA HIS A 28 -3.38 -5.66 -7.22
C HIS A 28 -2.24 -5.12 -8.09
N ALA A 29 -1.86 -3.86 -7.90
CA ALA A 29 -0.74 -3.26 -8.61
C ALA A 29 0.61 -3.86 -8.18
N TYR A 30 0.86 -4.09 -6.89
CA TYR A 30 2.06 -4.80 -6.42
C TYR A 30 2.15 -6.23 -6.95
N GLN A 31 1.02 -6.93 -7.07
CA GLN A 31 0.98 -8.23 -7.74
C GLN A 31 1.45 -8.13 -9.20
N ALA A 32 1.09 -7.07 -9.91
CA ALA A 32 1.54 -6.84 -11.29
C ALA A 32 3.06 -6.57 -11.36
N LEU A 33 3.62 -5.78 -10.41
CA LEU A 33 5.07 -5.56 -10.31
C LEU A 33 5.82 -6.87 -10.03
N SER A 34 5.30 -7.70 -9.12
CA SER A 34 5.84 -9.04 -8.81
C SER A 34 5.89 -9.92 -10.06
N LEU A 35 4.80 -10.00 -10.82
CA LEU A 35 4.72 -10.79 -12.04
C LEU A 35 5.69 -10.29 -13.12
N TRP A 36 5.80 -8.96 -13.29
CA TRP A 36 6.77 -8.39 -14.23
C TRP A 36 8.20 -8.79 -13.85
N CYS A 37 8.57 -8.67 -12.59
CA CYS A 37 9.90 -9.07 -12.10
C CYS A 37 10.16 -10.56 -12.32
N ALA A 38 9.16 -11.42 -12.08
CA ALA A 38 9.27 -12.86 -12.32
C ALA A 38 9.54 -13.19 -13.80
N VAL A 39 8.86 -12.50 -14.73
CA VAL A 39 9.08 -12.65 -16.19
C VAL A 39 10.50 -12.22 -16.58
N GLN A 40 11.07 -11.23 -15.90
CA GLN A 40 12.46 -10.78 -16.11
C GLN A 40 13.51 -11.66 -15.39
N ASN A 41 13.11 -12.76 -14.75
CA ASN A 41 13.97 -13.60 -13.89
C ASN A 41 14.57 -12.89 -12.67
N LEU A 42 13.96 -11.81 -12.20
CA LEU A 42 14.29 -11.07 -10.98
C LEU A 42 13.48 -11.65 -9.82
N ARG A 43 13.90 -12.82 -9.33
CA ARG A 43 13.12 -13.60 -8.37
C ARG A 43 13.05 -12.97 -6.98
N GLY A 44 14.11 -12.31 -6.54
CA GLY A 44 14.13 -11.60 -5.28
C GLY A 44 13.17 -10.40 -5.29
N PHE A 45 13.18 -9.61 -6.36
CA PHE A 45 12.21 -8.52 -6.53
C PHE A 45 10.78 -9.04 -6.67
N ALA A 46 10.57 -10.17 -7.36
CA ALA A 46 9.25 -10.79 -7.47
C ALA A 46 8.72 -11.21 -6.08
N GLU A 47 9.56 -11.81 -5.24
CA GLU A 47 9.20 -12.16 -3.86
C GLU A 47 8.91 -10.91 -3.03
N PHE A 48 9.76 -9.88 -3.11
CA PHE A 48 9.59 -8.63 -2.40
C PHE A 48 8.24 -7.97 -2.72
N PHE A 49 7.94 -7.74 -4.01
CA PHE A 49 6.65 -7.14 -4.40
C PHE A 49 5.45 -8.05 -4.12
N GLY A 50 5.64 -9.37 -4.13
CA GLY A 50 4.60 -10.31 -3.70
C GLY A 50 4.26 -10.17 -2.22
N LYS A 51 5.25 -9.92 -1.35
CA LYS A 51 5.04 -9.59 0.08
C LYS A 51 4.30 -8.27 0.22
N GLN A 52 4.73 -7.23 -0.49
CA GLN A 52 4.03 -5.94 -0.49
C GLN A 52 2.55 -6.07 -0.90
N ALA A 53 2.25 -6.88 -1.92
CA ALA A 53 0.86 -7.17 -2.27
C ALA A 53 0.07 -7.85 -1.13
N GLY A 54 0.72 -8.62 -0.28
CA GLY A 54 0.14 -9.21 0.94
C GLY A 54 -0.13 -8.14 2.00
N GLU A 55 0.84 -7.28 2.28
CA GLU A 55 0.76 -6.21 3.26
C GLU A 55 -0.39 -5.23 2.93
N GLU A 56 -0.55 -4.85 1.66
CA GLU A 56 -1.67 -4.00 1.24
C GLU A 56 -3.05 -4.65 1.47
N ARG A 57 -3.16 -5.98 1.37
CA ARG A 57 -4.39 -6.67 1.74
C ARG A 57 -4.65 -6.61 3.25
N GLU A 58 -3.60 -6.73 4.07
CA GLU A 58 -3.71 -6.59 5.52
C GLU A 58 -4.11 -5.15 5.90
N HIS A 59 -3.61 -4.14 5.17
CA HIS A 59 -4.06 -2.74 5.30
C HIS A 59 -5.57 -2.60 5.03
N ALA A 60 -6.03 -3.19 3.92
CA ALA A 60 -7.45 -3.20 3.59
C ALA A 60 -8.29 -3.93 4.65
N GLU A 61 -7.81 -5.06 5.20
CA GLU A 61 -8.47 -5.79 6.30
C GLU A 61 -8.59 -4.94 7.55
N LYS A 62 -7.56 -4.19 7.92
CA LYS A 62 -7.58 -3.30 9.08
C LYS A 62 -8.66 -2.21 8.97
N ILE A 63 -8.86 -1.66 7.78
CA ILE A 63 -9.97 -0.71 7.53
C ILE A 63 -11.32 -1.44 7.56
N THR A 64 -11.40 -2.65 7.00
CA THR A 64 -12.59 -3.50 7.02
C THR A 64 -13.05 -3.78 8.43
N ASP A 65 -12.15 -4.21 9.30
CA ASP A 65 -12.46 -4.50 10.70
C ASP A 65 -13.01 -3.27 11.42
N HIS A 66 -12.39 -2.11 11.24
CA HIS A 66 -12.87 -0.87 11.82
C HIS A 66 -14.29 -0.48 11.35
N LEU A 67 -14.57 -0.66 10.06
CA LEU A 67 -15.91 -0.39 9.51
C LEU A 67 -16.94 -1.36 10.07
N LEU A 68 -16.65 -2.66 10.09
CA LEU A 68 -17.54 -3.72 10.59
C LEU A 68 -17.82 -3.57 12.08
N ASP A 69 -16.79 -3.33 12.89
CA ASP A 69 -16.92 -3.12 14.35
C ASP A 69 -17.82 -1.92 14.68
N ARG A 70 -17.92 -0.98 13.76
CA ARG A 70 -18.77 0.21 13.88
C ARG A 70 -20.08 0.12 13.09
N GLY A 71 -20.42 -1.09 12.61
CA GLY A 71 -21.70 -1.38 11.96
C GLY A 71 -21.84 -0.85 10.52
N VAL A 72 -20.72 -0.54 9.85
CA VAL A 72 -20.71 -0.08 8.45
C VAL A 72 -20.19 -1.22 7.56
N PRO A 73 -20.99 -1.76 6.63
CA PRO A 73 -20.52 -2.77 5.70
C PRO A 73 -19.51 -2.18 4.70
N PRO A 74 -18.32 -2.78 4.54
CA PRO A 74 -17.40 -2.42 3.47
C PRO A 74 -18.02 -2.67 2.09
N VAL A 75 -17.76 -1.78 1.14
CA VAL A 75 -18.28 -1.87 -0.24
C VAL A 75 -17.12 -2.01 -1.21
N LEU A 76 -17.04 -3.15 -1.89
CA LEU A 76 -16.07 -3.38 -2.95
C LEU A 76 -16.46 -2.63 -4.23
N THR A 77 -15.48 -1.99 -4.85
CA THR A 77 -15.62 -1.34 -6.15
C THR A 77 -14.80 -2.05 -7.21
N GLU A 78 -14.96 -1.68 -8.46
CA GLU A 78 -14.09 -2.14 -9.54
C GLU A 78 -12.64 -1.70 -9.27
N LEU A 79 -11.68 -2.65 -9.43
CA LEU A 79 -10.27 -2.34 -9.35
C LEU A 79 -9.72 -1.88 -10.70
N PRO A 80 -8.93 -0.81 -10.75
CA PRO A 80 -8.30 -0.37 -11.97
C PRO A 80 -7.30 -1.42 -12.49
N LYS A 81 -7.19 -1.54 -13.82
CA LYS A 81 -6.17 -2.38 -14.43
C LYS A 81 -4.78 -1.82 -14.09
N PRO A 82 -3.90 -2.61 -13.45
CA PRO A 82 -2.57 -2.14 -13.09
C PRO A 82 -1.67 -2.01 -14.33
N ARG A 83 -0.66 -1.14 -14.25
CA ARG A 83 0.40 -1.07 -15.25
C ARG A 83 1.23 -2.35 -15.21
N GLN A 84 1.55 -2.90 -16.38
CA GLN A 84 2.36 -4.12 -16.55
C GLN A 84 3.46 -3.96 -17.63
N ASP A 85 3.48 -2.84 -18.32
CA ASP A 85 4.40 -2.53 -19.43
C ASP A 85 5.56 -1.65 -18.95
N PHE A 86 6.55 -2.26 -18.32
CA PHE A 86 7.76 -1.57 -17.90
C PHE A 86 8.93 -1.95 -18.80
N ALA A 87 9.75 -0.96 -19.16
CA ALA A 87 10.95 -1.19 -19.97
C ALA A 87 12.14 -1.64 -19.11
N LYS A 88 12.20 -1.25 -17.85
CA LYS A 88 13.32 -1.50 -16.94
C LYS A 88 12.90 -1.45 -15.46
N LEU A 89 13.70 -2.05 -14.59
CA LEU A 89 13.44 -2.14 -13.16
C LEU A 89 13.32 -0.77 -12.47
N SER A 90 14.03 0.26 -12.93
CA SER A 90 13.90 1.61 -12.39
C SER A 90 12.51 2.23 -12.59
N GLU A 91 11.78 1.83 -13.64
CA GLU A 91 10.38 2.24 -13.79
C GLU A 91 9.44 1.51 -12.82
N VAL A 92 9.75 0.25 -12.51
CA VAL A 92 9.03 -0.53 -11.50
C VAL A 92 9.21 0.10 -10.11
N ALA A 93 10.45 0.45 -9.75
CA ALA A 93 10.75 1.14 -8.49
C ALA A 93 10.05 2.51 -8.40
N ALA A 94 10.07 3.30 -9.47
CA ALA A 94 9.36 4.58 -9.52
C ALA A 94 7.83 4.41 -9.42
N GLN A 95 7.28 3.35 -10.01
CA GLN A 95 5.85 3.04 -9.89
C GLN A 95 5.47 2.69 -8.45
N ALA A 96 6.28 1.88 -7.76
CA ALA A 96 6.05 1.57 -6.34
C ALA A 96 6.01 2.85 -5.50
N PHE A 97 7.00 3.72 -5.65
CA PHE A 97 7.04 4.99 -4.92
C PHE A 97 5.83 5.88 -5.21
N ALA A 98 5.40 5.99 -6.47
CA ALA A 98 4.22 6.76 -6.83
C ALA A 98 2.92 6.20 -6.21
N MET A 99 2.84 4.87 -6.05
CA MET A 99 1.72 4.21 -5.37
C MET A 99 1.69 4.56 -3.89
N GLU A 100 2.84 4.50 -3.20
CA GLU A 100 2.89 4.85 -1.78
C GLU A 100 2.60 6.34 -1.54
N GLN A 101 3.07 7.22 -2.38
CA GLN A 101 2.69 8.64 -2.29
C GLN A 101 1.18 8.86 -2.50
N ALA A 102 0.54 8.06 -3.34
CA ALA A 102 -0.91 8.14 -3.51
C ALA A 102 -1.65 7.58 -2.28
N ASN A 103 -1.16 6.48 -1.68
CA ASN A 103 -1.66 5.93 -0.43
C ASN A 103 -1.53 6.94 0.71
N THR A 104 -0.37 7.55 0.89
CA THR A 104 -0.15 8.60 1.89
C THR A 104 -1.17 9.74 1.78
N LYS A 105 -1.40 10.24 0.57
CA LYS A 105 -2.42 11.29 0.34
C LYS A 105 -3.82 10.82 0.71
N GLY A 106 -4.15 9.58 0.38
CA GLY A 106 -5.43 8.98 0.71
C GLY A 106 -5.65 8.82 2.22
N ILE A 107 -4.63 8.35 2.93
CA ILE A 107 -4.63 8.19 4.39
C ILE A 107 -4.78 9.56 5.07
N HIS A 108 -4.06 10.58 4.61
CA HIS A 108 -4.20 11.94 5.11
C HIS A 108 -5.62 12.49 4.91
N ALA A 109 -6.28 12.19 3.78
CA ALA A 109 -7.67 12.60 3.54
C ALA A 109 -8.65 11.96 4.54
N VAL A 110 -8.45 10.66 4.89
CA VAL A 110 -9.23 10.00 5.95
C VAL A 110 -9.00 10.68 7.29
N TYR A 111 -7.72 10.96 7.63
CA TYR A 111 -7.38 11.61 8.90
C TYR A 111 -8.02 13.00 9.03
N GLU A 112 -7.95 13.82 7.97
CA GLU A 112 -8.55 15.16 7.94
C GLU A 112 -10.08 15.10 8.10
N ALA A 113 -10.74 14.14 7.44
CA ALA A 113 -12.17 13.92 7.61
C ALA A 113 -12.52 13.51 9.05
N ALA A 114 -11.73 12.59 9.63
CA ALA A 114 -11.91 12.16 11.01
C ALA A 114 -11.67 13.29 12.03
N LEU A 115 -10.67 14.14 11.78
CA LEU A 115 -10.37 15.31 12.61
C LEU A 115 -11.51 16.32 12.57
N ALA A 116 -11.99 16.67 11.37
CA ALA A 116 -13.10 17.60 11.19
C ALA A 116 -14.41 17.11 11.84
N ALA A 117 -14.67 15.80 11.75
CA ALA A 117 -15.85 15.17 12.34
C ALA A 117 -15.69 14.82 13.84
N LYS A 118 -14.52 15.01 14.43
CA LYS A 118 -14.17 14.60 15.80
C LYS A 118 -14.38 13.09 16.02
N ASP A 119 -14.15 12.29 15.00
CA ASP A 119 -14.17 10.82 15.07
C ASP A 119 -12.85 10.31 15.61
N TYR A 120 -12.71 10.27 16.94
CA TYR A 120 -11.47 9.87 17.60
C TYR A 120 -11.04 8.43 17.27
N PRO A 121 -11.94 7.42 17.18
CA PRO A 121 -11.52 6.08 16.80
C PRO A 121 -10.89 6.02 15.40
N ALA A 122 -11.44 6.74 14.42
CA ALA A 122 -10.84 6.81 13.09
C ALA A 122 -9.50 7.56 13.09
N GLN A 123 -9.34 8.61 13.90
CA GLN A 123 -8.04 9.28 14.08
C GLN A 123 -6.98 8.31 14.63
N VAL A 124 -7.31 7.50 15.63
CA VAL A 124 -6.40 6.50 16.20
C VAL A 124 -6.03 5.44 15.17
N LEU A 125 -6.99 4.96 14.38
CA LEU A 125 -6.71 4.06 13.26
C LEU A 125 -5.73 4.70 12.27
N MET A 126 -5.96 5.94 11.88
CA MET A 126 -5.10 6.64 10.91
C MET A 126 -3.71 6.96 11.45
N HIS A 127 -3.51 7.08 12.76
CA HIS A 127 -2.16 7.23 13.34
C HIS A 127 -1.29 6.02 13.01
N TRP A 128 -1.85 4.81 13.04
CA TRP A 128 -1.12 3.61 12.63
C TRP A 128 -0.73 3.69 11.14
N PHE A 129 -1.68 4.01 10.27
CA PHE A 129 -1.41 4.13 8.83
C PHE A 129 -0.42 5.24 8.49
N ILE A 130 -0.47 6.37 9.19
CA ILE A 130 0.47 7.48 8.98
C ILE A 130 1.90 7.04 9.34
N ASN A 131 2.08 6.28 10.42
CA ASN A 131 3.39 5.75 10.78
C ASN A 131 3.88 4.73 9.75
N GLU A 132 3.01 3.84 9.30
CA GLU A 132 3.31 2.85 8.26
C GLU A 132 3.79 3.54 6.96
N GLN A 133 3.11 4.59 6.51
CA GLN A 133 3.49 5.32 5.30
C GLN A 133 4.87 5.97 5.38
N VAL A 134 5.36 6.31 6.57
CA VAL A 134 6.75 6.78 6.74
C VAL A 134 7.74 5.67 6.37
N GLU A 135 7.47 4.43 6.77
CA GLU A 135 8.30 3.26 6.46
C GLU A 135 8.16 2.87 4.98
N GLU A 136 6.93 2.88 4.44
CA GLU A 136 6.64 2.57 3.04
C GLU A 136 7.34 3.52 2.05
N GLU A 137 7.28 4.82 2.29
CA GLU A 137 8.00 5.78 1.45
C GLU A 137 9.51 5.68 1.63
N ALA A 138 10.00 5.35 2.83
CA ALA A 138 11.44 5.21 3.09
C ALA A 138 12.04 4.04 2.32
N TRP A 139 11.43 2.83 2.37
CA TRP A 139 11.95 1.70 1.61
C TRP A 139 11.82 1.91 0.09
N CYS A 140 10.78 2.60 -0.38
CA CYS A 140 10.64 2.97 -1.79
C CYS A 140 11.80 3.86 -2.26
N ALA A 141 12.16 4.87 -1.46
CA ALA A 141 13.29 5.76 -1.76
C ALA A 141 14.60 4.96 -1.80
N GLU A 142 14.82 4.09 -0.82
CA GLU A 142 15.99 3.21 -0.78
C GLU A 142 16.05 2.25 -1.98
N LEU A 143 14.91 1.67 -2.38
CA LEU A 143 14.81 0.83 -3.56
C LEU A 143 15.25 1.56 -4.83
N ILE A 144 14.78 2.80 -5.02
CA ILE A 144 15.16 3.63 -6.18
C ILE A 144 16.68 3.83 -6.21
N ASP A 145 17.29 4.21 -5.08
CA ASP A 145 18.72 4.46 -4.98
C ASP A 145 19.54 3.18 -5.25
N ARG A 146 19.12 2.05 -4.68
CA ARG A 146 19.79 0.75 -4.88
C ARG A 146 19.70 0.29 -6.34
N VAL A 147 18.54 0.44 -6.97
CA VAL A 147 18.35 0.10 -8.39
C VAL A 147 19.20 1.01 -9.29
N ALA A 148 19.28 2.30 -8.97
CA ALA A 148 20.11 3.25 -9.72
C ALA A 148 21.62 2.94 -9.62
N THR A 149 22.09 2.44 -8.49
CA THR A 149 23.51 2.10 -8.28
C THR A 149 23.88 0.72 -8.82
N ALA A 150 22.93 -0.20 -8.97
CA ALA A 150 23.14 -1.55 -9.52
C ALA A 150 23.22 -1.51 -11.07
N SER A 151 24.11 -0.69 -11.61
CA SER A 151 24.19 -0.36 -13.05
C SER A 151 24.81 -1.44 -13.96
N CYS A 152 25.41 -2.49 -13.37
CA CYS A 152 25.97 -3.61 -14.13
C CYS A 152 25.20 -4.92 -13.89
N PRO A 153 25.24 -5.88 -14.82
CA PRO A 153 24.50 -7.15 -14.67
C PRO A 153 24.83 -7.91 -13.40
N GLY A 154 26.09 -7.88 -12.93
CA GLY A 154 26.50 -8.51 -11.69
C GLY A 154 25.93 -7.81 -10.46
N GLY A 155 25.92 -6.47 -10.45
CA GLY A 155 25.31 -5.67 -9.38
C GLY A 155 23.82 -5.88 -9.28
N LEU A 156 23.12 -5.94 -10.40
CA LEU A 156 21.67 -6.22 -10.42
C LEU A 156 21.36 -7.63 -9.92
N SER A 157 22.14 -8.64 -10.33
CA SER A 157 21.97 -10.03 -9.86
C SER A 157 22.27 -10.17 -8.37
N ASP A 158 23.21 -9.41 -7.84
CA ASP A 158 23.51 -9.40 -6.41
C ASP A 158 22.40 -8.71 -5.62
N LEU A 159 21.93 -7.56 -6.09
CA LEU A 159 20.80 -6.84 -5.50
C LEU A 159 19.53 -7.70 -5.46
N ASP A 160 19.20 -8.39 -6.57
CA ASP A 160 18.04 -9.28 -6.65
C ASP A 160 18.10 -10.39 -5.59
N ARG A 161 19.27 -10.98 -5.36
CA ARG A 161 19.44 -12.03 -4.34
C ARG A 161 19.24 -11.54 -2.90
N HIS A 162 19.46 -10.26 -2.64
CA HIS A 162 19.46 -9.73 -1.28
C HIS A 162 18.33 -8.74 -0.98
N ILE A 163 17.54 -8.34 -1.99
CA ILE A 163 16.58 -7.25 -1.83
C ILE A 163 15.55 -7.48 -0.73
N VAL A 164 15.03 -8.69 -0.59
CA VAL A 164 14.07 -9.03 0.47
C VAL A 164 14.67 -8.72 1.84
N LYS A 165 15.88 -9.20 2.10
CA LYS A 165 16.57 -8.97 3.38
C LYS A 165 16.90 -7.50 3.62
N LEU A 166 17.33 -6.78 2.57
CA LEU A 166 17.76 -5.39 2.67
C LEU A 166 16.63 -4.41 2.99
N LEU A 167 15.40 -4.71 2.60
CA LEU A 167 14.25 -3.81 2.77
C LEU A 167 13.24 -4.28 3.82
N THR A 168 13.42 -5.46 4.43
CA THR A 168 12.50 -6.00 5.45
C THR A 168 13.14 -6.21 6.83
N GLU A 169 14.44 -5.92 6.99
CA GLU A 169 15.17 -5.88 8.27
C GLU A 169 15.48 -4.43 8.68
#